data_da121ce8392365cd224c043344f180ba
#
_entry.id   da121ce8392365cd224c043344f180ba
#
_cell.length_a   1.000
_cell.length_b   1.000
_cell.length_c   1.000
_cell.angle_alpha   90.00
_cell.angle_beta   90.00
_cell.angle_gamma   90.00
#
_symmetry.space_group_name_H-M   'P 1'
#
loop_
_entity.id
_entity.type
_entity.pdbx_description
1 polymer ?
#
loop_
_entity_poly.entity_id
_entity_poly.type
_entity_poly.pdbx_seq_one_letter_code
_entity_poly.pdbx_strand_id
1 'polypeptide(L)'
;MDYIYNDVLQIEGNTSRPSVIFNGSTGQLRIMGRSILENSIRFYEPIIKWIDEYVKHPADKTDFHMALEYFNTSTSKYLLQIMQQLETMYLAGPDASIVWYYSDEDMKDLGVDYQQIIRIPFEFRALEDNK
;
A
#
# COMPACT_ATOMS: atom_id res chain seq x y z
N MET A 1 10.36 11.51 21.29
CA MET A 1 11.28 11.63 20.15
C MET A 1 10.49 11.80 18.87
N ASP A 2 10.86 12.79 18.08
CA ASP A 2 10.13 13.09 16.86
C ASP A 2 10.45 12.07 15.76
N TYR A 3 9.44 11.80 14.95
CA TYR A 3 9.62 10.94 13.79
C TYR A 3 10.48 11.66 12.76
N ILE A 4 11.50 10.99 12.25
CA ILE A 4 12.37 11.55 11.21
C ILE A 4 11.98 10.92 9.88
N TYR A 5 11.45 11.74 8.99
CA TYR A 5 11.02 11.28 7.67
C TYR A 5 12.22 11.07 6.74
N ASN A 6 12.22 9.93 6.06
CA ASN A 6 13.17 9.61 5.02
C ASN A 6 12.43 9.50 3.70
N ASP A 7 12.98 10.02 2.61
CA ASP A 7 12.36 9.91 1.29
C ASP A 7 12.11 8.48 0.85
N VAL A 8 12.92 7.54 1.33
CA VAL A 8 12.76 6.13 0.98
C VAL A 8 12.51 5.33 2.24
N LEU A 9 11.42 4.55 2.23
CA LEU A 9 11.16 3.55 3.25
C LEU A 9 11.34 2.19 2.61
N GLN A 10 12.23 1.39 3.15
CA GLN A 10 12.49 0.05 2.63
C GLN A 10 12.48 -0.96 3.76
N ILE A 11 11.62 -1.97 3.62
CA ILE A 11 11.52 -3.07 4.58
C ILE A 11 11.64 -4.37 3.80
N GLU A 12 12.57 -5.22 4.22
CA GLU A 12 12.75 -6.51 3.59
C GLU A 12 11.69 -7.48 4.10
N GLY A 13 11.04 -8.19 3.17
CA GLY A 13 10.01 -9.16 3.51
C GLY A 13 10.56 -10.54 3.81
N ASN A 14 9.69 -11.41 4.29
CA ASN A 14 9.98 -12.82 4.49
C ASN A 14 8.71 -13.63 4.26
N THR A 15 8.60 -14.85 4.76
CA THR A 15 7.45 -15.70 4.49
C THR A 15 6.15 -15.22 5.15
N SER A 16 6.25 -14.35 6.16
CA SER A 16 5.06 -13.86 6.88
C SER A 16 4.88 -12.35 6.81
N ARG A 17 5.92 -11.60 6.45
CA ARG A 17 5.79 -10.15 6.36
C ARG A 17 6.15 -9.67 4.95
N PRO A 18 5.43 -8.66 4.43
CA PRO A 18 5.68 -8.20 3.07
C PRO A 18 6.94 -7.36 2.95
N SER A 19 7.44 -7.26 1.72
CA SER A 19 8.45 -6.25 1.37
C SER A 19 7.75 -4.92 1.14
N VAL A 20 8.37 -3.84 1.60
CA VAL A 20 7.85 -2.49 1.41
C VAL A 20 8.95 -1.64 0.79
N ILE A 21 8.64 -1.00 -0.32
CA ILE A 21 9.56 -0.05 -0.96
C ILE A 21 8.75 1.18 -1.33
N PHE A 22 8.89 2.22 -0.54
CA PHE A 22 8.21 3.49 -0.76
C PHE A 22 9.25 4.54 -1.12
N ASN A 23 9.11 5.12 -2.30
CA ASN A 23 10.01 6.17 -2.76
C ASN A 23 9.24 7.47 -2.90
N GLY A 24 9.47 8.40 -1.97
CA GLY A 24 8.75 9.67 -1.93
C GLY A 24 9.11 10.60 -3.08
N SER A 25 10.33 10.49 -3.63
CA SER A 25 10.72 11.36 -4.76
C SER A 25 9.98 11.01 -6.03
N THR A 26 9.73 9.72 -6.27
CA THR A 26 9.09 9.26 -7.50
C THR A 26 7.60 9.02 -7.34
N GLY A 27 7.11 8.89 -6.10
CA GLY A 27 5.73 8.56 -5.84
C GLY A 27 5.41 7.07 -6.03
N GLN A 28 6.41 6.23 -6.23
CA GLN A 28 6.22 4.79 -6.38
C GLN A 28 6.22 4.13 -5.01
N LEU A 29 5.07 3.64 -4.58
CA LEU A 29 4.89 3.02 -3.28
C LEU A 29 4.47 1.56 -3.50
N ARG A 30 5.24 0.61 -2.98
CA ARG A 30 4.98 -0.82 -3.24
C ARG A 30 4.97 -1.64 -1.97
N ILE A 31 3.94 -2.49 -1.83
CA ILE A 31 3.88 -3.53 -0.82
C ILE A 31 3.70 -4.85 -1.55
N MET A 32 4.61 -5.80 -1.33
CA MET A 32 4.65 -7.05 -2.09
C MET A 32 4.88 -8.25 -1.19
N GLY A 33 4.32 -9.39 -1.54
CA GLY A 33 4.56 -10.65 -0.87
C GLY A 33 3.38 -11.12 -0.06
N ARG A 34 3.58 -11.44 1.22
CA ARG A 34 2.56 -11.98 2.10
C ARG A 34 2.52 -11.19 3.39
N SER A 35 1.32 -10.99 3.93
CA SER A 35 1.15 -10.28 5.20
C SER A 35 0.28 -11.09 6.13
N ILE A 36 0.90 -12.02 6.87
CA ILE A 36 0.25 -12.87 7.85
C ILE A 36 0.92 -12.69 9.21
N LEU A 37 0.72 -11.49 9.75
CA LEU A 37 1.42 -11.05 10.96
C LEU A 37 0.54 -11.27 12.19
N GLU A 38 1.16 -11.71 13.29
CA GLU A 38 0.45 -11.80 14.57
C GLU A 38 0.23 -10.42 15.17
N ASN A 39 1.22 -9.54 15.01
CA ASN A 39 1.13 -8.18 15.52
C ASN A 39 1.27 -7.20 14.34
N SER A 40 0.17 -7.02 13.63
CA SER A 40 0.15 -6.17 12.43
C SER A 40 0.41 -4.70 12.75
N ILE A 41 -0.05 -4.22 13.91
CA ILE A 41 0.14 -2.80 14.26
C ILE A 41 1.63 -2.45 14.33
N ARG A 42 2.45 -3.34 14.91
CA ARG A 42 3.89 -3.07 15.05
C ARG A 42 4.56 -2.92 13.68
N PHE A 43 4.11 -3.72 12.72
CA PHE A 43 4.66 -3.65 11.37
C PHE A 43 4.16 -2.42 10.61
N TYR A 44 2.85 -2.14 10.68
CA TYR A 44 2.23 -1.10 9.85
C TYR A 44 2.33 0.31 10.44
N GLU A 45 2.54 0.44 11.75
CA GLU A 45 2.62 1.77 12.38
C GLU A 45 3.68 2.67 11.75
N PRO A 46 4.94 2.21 11.55
CA PRO A 46 5.93 3.06 10.89
C PRO A 46 5.58 3.37 9.44
N ILE A 47 4.89 2.45 8.77
CA ILE A 47 4.46 2.68 7.39
C ILE A 47 3.42 3.78 7.34
N ILE A 48 2.45 3.74 8.25
CA ILE A 48 1.40 4.75 8.36
C ILE A 48 2.00 6.11 8.68
N LYS A 49 2.98 6.14 9.59
CA LYS A 49 3.68 7.39 9.92
C LYS A 49 4.43 7.95 8.72
N TRP A 50 5.05 7.08 7.92
CA TRP A 50 5.72 7.51 6.71
C TRP A 50 4.73 8.14 5.72
N ILE A 51 3.57 7.52 5.55
CA ILE A 51 2.53 8.05 4.67
C ILE A 51 2.03 9.41 5.18
N ASP A 52 1.84 9.55 6.51
CA ASP A 52 1.42 10.83 7.09
C ASP A 52 2.36 11.97 6.69
N GLU A 53 3.65 11.71 6.67
CA GLU A 53 4.62 12.72 6.27
C GLU A 53 4.67 12.90 4.76
N TYR A 54 4.60 11.79 4.01
CA TYR A 54 4.64 11.84 2.56
C TYR A 54 3.52 12.70 1.96
N VAL A 55 2.30 12.56 2.48
CA VAL A 55 1.15 13.28 1.93
C VAL A 55 1.23 14.79 2.13
N LYS A 56 2.12 15.26 2.99
CA LYS A 56 2.36 16.70 3.15
C LYS A 56 3.17 17.28 2.00
N HIS A 57 4.00 16.45 1.36
CA HIS A 57 4.87 16.85 0.26
C HIS A 57 4.93 15.75 -0.79
N PRO A 58 3.80 15.40 -1.41
CA PRO A 58 3.77 14.26 -2.33
C PRO A 58 4.47 14.55 -3.65
N ALA A 59 4.88 13.50 -4.35
CA ALA A 59 5.32 13.60 -5.72
C ALA A 59 4.14 14.07 -6.60
N ASP A 60 4.43 14.46 -7.84
CA ASP A 60 3.40 14.90 -8.78
C ASP A 60 2.33 13.84 -8.99
N LYS A 61 2.74 12.58 -8.98
CA LYS A 61 1.82 11.46 -9.06
C LYS A 61 2.26 10.36 -8.10
N THR A 62 1.28 9.76 -7.41
CA THR A 62 1.52 8.64 -6.51
C THR A 62 0.89 7.38 -7.11
N ASP A 63 1.71 6.33 -7.27
CA ASP A 63 1.23 5.01 -7.67
C ASP A 63 1.44 4.05 -6.50
N PHE A 64 0.35 3.58 -5.93
CA PHE A 64 0.39 2.65 -4.81
C PHE A 64 0.16 1.23 -5.32
N HIS A 65 1.23 0.43 -5.32
CA HIS A 65 1.20 -0.94 -5.83
C HIS A 65 0.98 -1.92 -4.69
N MET A 66 -0.11 -2.67 -4.77
CA MET A 66 -0.47 -3.72 -3.83
C MET A 66 -0.34 -5.07 -4.50
N ALA A 67 0.76 -5.76 -4.26
CA ALA A 67 1.04 -7.05 -4.88
C ALA A 67 1.20 -8.13 -3.80
N LEU A 68 0.15 -8.31 -2.98
CA LEU A 68 0.14 -9.33 -1.94
C LEU A 68 -0.48 -10.62 -2.43
N GLU A 69 0.23 -11.72 -2.22
CA GLU A 69 -0.30 -13.05 -2.53
C GLU A 69 -1.39 -13.43 -1.55
N TYR A 70 -1.27 -12.96 -0.31
CA TYR A 70 -2.22 -13.24 0.75
C TYR A 70 -2.03 -12.23 1.88
N PHE A 71 -3.12 -11.90 2.56
CA PHE A 71 -3.05 -11.13 3.80
C PHE A 71 -4.20 -11.54 4.73
N ASN A 72 -3.95 -11.46 6.03
CA ASN A 72 -4.95 -11.83 7.02
C ASN A 72 -5.85 -10.64 7.37
N THR A 73 -6.89 -10.90 8.16
CA THR A 73 -7.89 -9.89 8.51
C THR A 73 -7.28 -8.70 9.23
N SER A 74 -6.30 -8.93 10.10
CA SER A 74 -5.68 -7.82 10.84
C SER A 74 -4.91 -6.89 9.92
N THR A 75 -4.38 -7.41 8.82
CA THR A 75 -3.70 -6.60 7.81
C THR A 75 -4.67 -5.72 7.04
N SER A 76 -5.86 -6.24 6.73
CA SER A 76 -6.80 -5.57 5.84
C SER A 76 -7.18 -4.16 6.31
N LYS A 77 -7.31 -3.96 7.62
CA LYS A 77 -7.68 -2.64 8.14
C LYS A 77 -6.54 -1.62 8.01
N TYR A 78 -5.29 -2.08 8.07
CA TYR A 78 -4.15 -1.17 7.88
C TYR A 78 -3.99 -0.79 6.42
N LEU A 79 -4.26 -1.73 5.50
CA LEU A 79 -4.27 -1.41 4.08
C LEU A 79 -5.33 -0.36 3.77
N LEU A 80 -6.51 -0.51 4.35
CA LEU A 80 -7.58 0.48 4.19
C LEU A 80 -7.13 1.83 4.73
N GLN A 81 -6.50 1.86 5.90
CA GLN A 81 -6.04 3.10 6.50
C GLN A 81 -5.02 3.82 5.61
N ILE A 82 -4.06 3.07 5.05
CA ILE A 82 -3.08 3.64 4.11
C ILE A 82 -3.79 4.23 2.90
N MET A 83 -4.74 3.48 2.31
CA MET A 83 -5.47 3.96 1.16
C MET A 83 -6.30 5.21 1.47
N GLN A 84 -6.87 5.29 2.69
CA GLN A 84 -7.63 6.46 3.11
C GLN A 84 -6.74 7.69 3.29
N GLN A 85 -5.53 7.51 3.79
CA GLN A 85 -4.56 8.62 3.88
C GLN A 85 -4.22 9.15 2.49
N LEU A 86 -3.97 8.25 1.54
CA LEU A 86 -3.68 8.63 0.17
C LEU A 86 -4.91 9.25 -0.51
N GLU A 87 -6.10 8.77 -0.18
CA GLU A 87 -7.34 9.32 -0.72
C GLU A 87 -7.54 10.78 -0.30
N THR A 88 -7.26 11.09 0.96
CA THR A 88 -7.35 12.47 1.44
C THR A 88 -6.42 13.39 0.64
N MET A 89 -5.21 12.93 0.37
CA MET A 89 -4.27 13.65 -0.47
C MET A 89 -4.81 13.81 -1.90
N TYR A 90 -5.31 12.72 -2.48
CA TYR A 90 -5.83 12.72 -3.84
C TYR A 90 -6.99 13.70 -4.00
N LEU A 91 -7.91 13.73 -3.05
CA LEU A 91 -9.05 14.63 -3.10
C LEU A 91 -8.66 16.10 -2.92
N ALA A 92 -7.46 16.35 -2.41
CA ALA A 92 -6.94 17.72 -2.24
C ALA A 92 -6.22 18.22 -3.51
N GLY A 93 -6.02 17.38 -4.53
CA GLY A 93 -5.46 17.80 -5.80
C GLY A 93 -4.39 16.90 -6.43
N PRO A 94 -3.39 16.43 -5.67
CA PRO A 94 -2.34 15.60 -6.26
C PRO A 94 -2.87 14.32 -6.90
N ASP A 95 -2.28 13.94 -8.03
CA ASP A 95 -2.71 12.74 -8.76
C ASP A 95 -2.28 11.46 -8.04
N ALA A 96 -3.10 10.43 -8.14
CA ALA A 96 -2.80 9.14 -7.52
C ALA A 96 -3.54 8.00 -8.23
N SER A 97 -2.96 6.80 -8.16
CA SER A 97 -3.62 5.58 -8.60
C SER A 97 -3.25 4.44 -7.65
N ILE A 98 -4.11 3.44 -7.58
CA ILE A 98 -3.84 2.20 -6.86
C ILE A 98 -3.75 1.09 -7.90
N VAL A 99 -2.63 0.38 -7.90
CA VAL A 99 -2.43 -0.74 -8.81
C VAL A 99 -2.55 -2.01 -7.98
N TRP A 100 -3.64 -2.73 -8.20
CA TRP A 100 -3.96 -3.93 -7.43
C TRP A 100 -3.62 -5.17 -8.23
N TYR A 101 -2.66 -5.95 -7.72
CA TYR A 101 -2.23 -7.19 -8.36
C TYR A 101 -2.96 -8.36 -7.71
N TYR A 102 -3.31 -9.36 -8.51
CA TYR A 102 -4.00 -10.55 -8.01
C TYR A 102 -3.52 -11.79 -8.76
N SER A 103 -3.47 -12.91 -8.05
CA SER A 103 -3.14 -14.20 -8.63
C SER A 103 -4.35 -15.15 -8.69
N ASP A 104 -5.45 -14.78 -8.02
CA ASP A 104 -6.69 -15.56 -8.04
C ASP A 104 -7.90 -14.63 -7.90
N GLU A 105 -9.09 -15.19 -8.10
CA GLU A 105 -10.33 -14.41 -8.05
C GLU A 105 -10.62 -13.85 -6.67
N ASP A 106 -10.29 -14.58 -5.61
CA ASP A 106 -10.55 -14.11 -4.25
C ASP A 106 -9.76 -12.83 -3.96
N MET A 107 -8.51 -12.78 -4.39
CA MET A 107 -7.68 -11.58 -4.20
C MET A 107 -8.19 -10.43 -5.06
N LYS A 108 -8.66 -10.73 -6.28
CA LYS A 108 -9.25 -9.71 -7.13
C LYS A 108 -10.51 -9.13 -6.49
N ASP A 109 -11.37 -9.98 -5.92
CA ASP A 109 -12.59 -9.55 -5.27
C ASP A 109 -12.32 -8.64 -4.08
N LEU A 110 -11.25 -8.90 -3.32
CA LEU A 110 -10.84 -8.01 -2.24
C LEU A 110 -10.48 -6.63 -2.75
N GLY A 111 -9.78 -6.57 -3.87
CA GLY A 111 -9.45 -5.29 -4.51
C GLY A 111 -10.69 -4.54 -4.98
N VAL A 112 -11.65 -5.27 -5.54
CA VAL A 112 -12.92 -4.67 -5.97
C VAL A 112 -13.69 -4.10 -4.78
N ASP A 113 -13.64 -4.78 -3.63
CA ASP A 113 -14.28 -4.27 -2.42
C ASP A 113 -13.66 -2.94 -1.98
N TYR A 114 -12.33 -2.83 -1.99
CA TYR A 114 -11.67 -1.56 -1.68
C TYR A 114 -12.01 -0.49 -2.71
N GLN A 115 -12.07 -0.87 -3.99
CA GLN A 115 -12.39 0.07 -5.05
C GLN A 115 -13.75 0.73 -4.83
N GLN A 116 -14.69 0.03 -4.21
CA GLN A 116 -16.03 0.56 -3.96
C GLN A 116 -16.06 1.62 -2.86
N ILE A 117 -15.05 1.66 -1.99
CA ILE A 117 -15.03 2.60 -0.87
C ILE A 117 -13.92 3.64 -0.98
N ILE A 118 -12.92 3.41 -1.83
CA ILE A 118 -11.81 4.35 -2.01
C ILE A 118 -11.98 5.06 -3.36
N ARG A 119 -11.89 6.39 -3.36
CA ARG A 119 -12.13 7.20 -4.57
C ARG A 119 -10.94 7.30 -5.51
N ILE A 120 -9.76 6.88 -5.07
CA ILE A 120 -8.60 6.85 -5.97
C ILE A 120 -8.87 5.81 -7.07
N PRO A 121 -8.54 6.09 -8.34
CA PRO A 121 -8.72 5.10 -9.41
C PRO A 121 -7.90 3.84 -9.17
N PHE A 122 -8.50 2.68 -9.40
CA PHE A 122 -7.84 1.38 -9.30
C PHE A 122 -7.56 0.82 -10.68
N GLU A 123 -6.37 0.23 -10.82
CA GLU A 123 -6.00 -0.59 -11.97
C GLU A 123 -5.75 -2.00 -11.46
N PHE A 124 -6.32 -3.01 -12.12
CA PHE A 124 -6.17 -4.42 -11.72
C PHE A 124 -5.23 -5.11 -12.69
N ARG A 125 -4.22 -5.79 -12.15
CA ARG A 125 -3.26 -6.55 -12.96
C ARG A 125 -3.14 -7.97 -12.44
N ALA A 126 -3.29 -8.94 -13.34
CA ALA A 126 -3.09 -10.33 -13.01
C ALA A 126 -1.59 -10.61 -12.83
N LEU A 127 -1.24 -11.31 -11.77
CA LEU A 127 0.12 -11.81 -11.59
C LEU A 127 0.28 -13.07 -12.40
N GLU A 128 1.30 -13.10 -13.26
CA GLU A 128 1.55 -14.27 -14.08
C GLU A 128 2.40 -15.27 -13.32
N ASP A 129 2.05 -16.56 -13.51
CA ASP A 129 2.90 -17.63 -13.01
C ASP A 129 4.16 -17.71 -13.84
N ASN A 130 5.27 -17.51 -13.19
CA ASN A 130 6.57 -17.71 -13.85
C ASN A 130 6.92 -19.19 -13.77
N LYS A 131 6.99 -19.80 -14.89
CA LYS A 131 7.30 -21.23 -14.96
C LYS A 131 8.74 -21.47 -15.35
#